data_ba3650431a65525d58531ad9c93047f4
#
_entry.id   ba3650431a65525d58531ad9c93047f4
#
_cell.length_a   1.000
_cell.length_b   1.000
_cell.length_c   1.000
_cell.angle_alpha   90.00
_cell.angle_beta   90.00
_cell.angle_gamma   90.00
#
_symmetry.space_group_name_H-M   'P 1'
#
loop_
_entity.id
_entity.type
_entity.pdbx_description
1 polymer ?
#
loop_
_entity_poly.entity_id
_entity_poly.type
_entity_poly.pdbx_seq_one_letter_code
_entity_poly.pdbx_strand_id
1 'polypeptide(L)'
;MTVTASQYESKPNDLYETEPWATEACIRALSKLEIWRDAPIWEPAAGNHAMVGPLAWAGASDVITSDIKTYEHEHTAIFDFNSEDDPTFLPDDFDLVSNPPYGPSNRTAVKFAEKALQRCNGYVALLLTAKFDFGVTRQHLFANSHRFTAKVSLLDRISWEGNGETGTEDHAWYIWGPRNATCQHAQILYEQNLDKGRSLSE
;
A
#
# COMPACT_ATOMS: atom_id res chain seq x y z
N MET A 1 -10.66 29.60 -2.97
CA MET A 1 -10.97 28.27 -3.52
C MET A 1 -11.50 27.44 -2.37
N THR A 2 -12.78 27.06 -2.44
CA THR A 2 -13.41 26.23 -1.40
C THR A 2 -12.89 24.82 -1.59
N VAL A 3 -12.15 24.29 -0.62
CA VAL A 3 -11.81 22.87 -0.59
C VAL A 3 -13.11 22.15 -0.27
N THR A 4 -13.67 21.44 -1.24
CA THR A 4 -14.83 20.58 -1.02
C THR A 4 -14.32 19.42 -0.16
N ALA A 5 -14.74 19.38 1.09
CA ALA A 5 -14.45 18.22 1.96
C ALA A 5 -15.07 16.98 1.31
N SER A 6 -14.36 15.86 1.36
CA SER A 6 -14.89 14.56 0.95
C SER A 6 -16.22 14.32 1.66
N GLN A 7 -17.27 13.97 0.92
CA GLN A 7 -18.59 13.65 1.47
C GLN A 7 -18.67 12.20 2.01
N TYR A 8 -17.54 11.46 1.99
CA TYR A 8 -17.50 10.12 2.53
C TYR A 8 -17.54 10.14 4.07
N GLU A 9 -18.49 9.43 4.64
CA GLU A 9 -18.45 9.13 6.07
C GLU A 9 -17.19 8.32 6.36
N SER A 10 -16.46 8.69 7.42
CA SER A 10 -15.28 7.93 7.82
C SER A 10 -15.69 6.53 8.26
N LYS A 11 -15.15 5.51 7.60
CA LYS A 11 -15.41 4.11 7.98
C LYS A 11 -14.67 3.77 9.28
N PRO A 12 -15.27 2.96 10.15
CA PRO A 12 -14.59 2.46 11.34
C PRO A 12 -13.27 1.76 10.95
N ASN A 13 -12.19 2.06 11.68
CA ASN A 13 -10.84 1.54 11.47
C ASN A 13 -10.22 1.86 10.09
N ASP A 14 -10.70 2.91 9.41
CA ASP A 14 -10.25 3.26 8.05
C ASP A 14 -10.35 2.07 7.06
N LEU A 15 -11.38 1.21 7.20
CA LEU A 15 -11.60 0.05 6.32
C LEU A 15 -12.06 0.50 4.93
N TYR A 16 -11.10 0.78 4.06
CA TYR A 16 -11.32 1.13 2.66
C TYR A 16 -10.69 0.05 1.77
N GLU A 17 -11.53 -0.68 1.05
CA GLU A 17 -11.08 -1.74 0.17
C GLU A 17 -10.40 -1.18 -1.08
N THR A 18 -9.20 -1.68 -1.34
CA THR A 18 -8.42 -1.27 -2.51
C THR A 18 -8.95 -1.98 -3.75
N GLU A 19 -9.40 -1.23 -4.76
CA GLU A 19 -9.80 -1.83 -6.03
C GLU A 19 -8.64 -2.67 -6.62
N PRO A 20 -8.93 -3.86 -7.21
CA PRO A 20 -7.89 -4.77 -7.72
C PRO A 20 -6.89 -4.11 -8.67
N TRP A 21 -7.35 -3.24 -9.58
CA TRP A 21 -6.49 -2.55 -10.54
C TRP A 21 -5.39 -1.71 -9.87
N ALA A 22 -5.66 -1.14 -8.67
CA ALA A 22 -4.68 -0.33 -7.95
C ALA A 22 -3.57 -1.20 -7.35
N THR A 23 -3.89 -2.42 -6.90
CA THR A 23 -2.90 -3.43 -6.49
C THR A 23 -2.09 -3.92 -7.69
N GLU A 24 -2.75 -4.20 -8.81
CA GLU A 24 -2.09 -4.59 -10.06
C GLU A 24 -1.14 -3.49 -10.58
N ALA A 25 -1.51 -2.21 -10.42
CA ALA A 25 -0.64 -1.09 -10.73
C ALA A 25 0.66 -1.12 -9.90
N CYS A 26 0.57 -1.45 -8.61
CA CYS A 26 1.74 -1.67 -7.76
C CYS A 26 2.61 -2.81 -8.30
N ILE A 27 2.02 -3.95 -8.61
CA ILE A 27 2.72 -5.13 -9.12
C ILE A 27 3.44 -4.82 -10.44
N ARG A 28 2.77 -4.13 -11.37
CA ARG A 28 3.40 -3.69 -12.63
C ARG A 28 4.59 -2.76 -12.37
N ALA A 29 4.47 -1.85 -11.41
CA ALA A 29 5.56 -0.95 -11.04
C ALA A 29 6.74 -1.72 -10.41
N LEU A 30 6.47 -2.65 -9.49
CA LEU A 30 7.51 -3.51 -8.89
C LEU A 30 8.24 -4.34 -9.96
N SER A 31 7.52 -4.84 -10.96
CA SER A 31 8.10 -5.56 -12.10
C SER A 31 8.96 -4.64 -12.98
N LYS A 32 8.50 -3.41 -13.29
CA LYS A 32 9.29 -2.41 -14.04
C LYS A 32 10.57 -1.99 -13.32
N LEU A 33 10.53 -2.02 -11.99
CA LEU A 33 11.70 -1.71 -11.14
C LEU A 33 12.61 -2.93 -10.95
N GLU A 34 12.25 -4.09 -11.49
CA GLU A 34 12.98 -5.35 -11.35
C GLU A 34 13.17 -5.80 -9.89
N ILE A 35 12.20 -5.45 -9.02
CA ILE A 35 12.24 -5.81 -7.60
C ILE A 35 11.11 -6.77 -7.20
N TRP A 36 10.17 -7.09 -8.10
CA TRP A 36 9.21 -8.16 -7.89
C TRP A 36 9.96 -9.51 -7.82
N ARG A 37 9.68 -10.30 -6.79
CA ARG A 37 10.33 -11.59 -6.57
C ARG A 37 9.34 -12.62 -6.04
N ASP A 38 9.69 -13.88 -6.17
CA ASP A 38 8.95 -15.00 -5.59
C ASP A 38 9.30 -15.10 -4.09
N ALA A 39 8.59 -14.34 -3.27
CA ALA A 39 8.73 -14.33 -1.82
C ALA A 39 7.37 -14.15 -1.16
N PRO A 40 7.20 -14.56 0.12
CA PRO A 40 6.00 -14.23 0.87
C PRO A 40 5.79 -12.72 0.96
N ILE A 41 4.53 -12.30 0.83
CA ILE A 41 4.13 -10.90 1.00
C ILE A 41 3.27 -10.79 2.25
N TRP A 42 3.64 -9.90 3.17
CA TRP A 42 2.79 -9.56 4.29
C TRP A 42 1.90 -8.37 3.97
N GLU A 43 0.59 -8.56 4.15
CA GLU A 43 -0.41 -7.50 4.18
C GLU A 43 -0.91 -7.28 5.61
N PRO A 44 -0.35 -6.30 6.36
CA PRO A 44 -0.62 -6.12 7.78
C PRO A 44 -1.88 -5.31 8.11
N ALA A 45 -2.64 -4.86 7.11
CA ALA A 45 -3.94 -4.20 7.25
C ALA A 45 -4.90 -4.77 6.21
N ALA A 46 -5.08 -6.12 6.25
CA ALA A 46 -5.66 -6.88 5.16
C ALA A 46 -7.19 -6.70 4.99
N GLY A 47 -7.89 -6.17 6.00
CA GLY A 47 -9.33 -5.91 5.92
C GLY A 47 -10.11 -7.12 5.41
N ASN A 48 -10.84 -6.95 4.30
CA ASN A 48 -11.57 -8.01 3.61
C ASN A 48 -10.77 -8.68 2.48
N HIS A 49 -9.45 -8.66 2.53
CA HIS A 49 -8.57 -9.35 1.59
C HIS A 49 -8.64 -8.85 0.14
N ALA A 50 -9.03 -7.60 -0.09
CA ALA A 50 -9.19 -7.05 -1.45
C ALA A 50 -7.90 -7.10 -2.29
N MET A 51 -6.71 -7.02 -1.65
CA MET A 51 -5.43 -7.08 -2.32
C MET A 51 -4.86 -8.50 -2.43
N VAL A 52 -5.34 -9.46 -1.62
CA VAL A 52 -4.79 -10.82 -1.56
C VAL A 52 -4.88 -11.53 -2.92
N GLY A 53 -6.05 -11.47 -3.57
CA GLY A 53 -6.26 -12.09 -4.87
C GLY A 53 -5.26 -11.61 -5.94
N PRO A 54 -5.16 -10.32 -6.22
CA PRO A 54 -4.17 -9.77 -7.15
C PRO A 54 -2.72 -10.14 -6.83
N LEU A 55 -2.31 -10.10 -5.56
CA LEU A 55 -0.95 -10.47 -5.13
C LEU A 55 -0.65 -11.94 -5.37
N ALA A 56 -1.56 -12.83 -4.97
CA ALA A 56 -1.42 -14.27 -5.20
C ALA A 56 -1.39 -14.62 -6.70
N TRP A 57 -2.26 -13.98 -7.48
CA TRP A 57 -2.34 -14.21 -8.93
C TRP A 57 -1.08 -13.74 -9.67
N ALA A 58 -0.41 -12.72 -9.16
CA ALA A 58 0.87 -12.23 -9.70
C ALA A 58 2.07 -13.12 -9.37
N GLY A 59 1.88 -14.18 -8.58
CA GLY A 59 2.92 -15.17 -8.26
C GLY A 59 3.66 -14.89 -6.96
N ALA A 60 3.05 -14.20 -5.98
CA ALA A 60 3.56 -14.23 -4.62
C ALA A 60 3.53 -15.67 -4.11
N SER A 61 4.63 -16.15 -3.50
CA SER A 61 4.69 -17.53 -3.00
C SER A 61 3.69 -17.79 -1.88
N ASP A 62 3.38 -16.77 -1.10
CA ASP A 62 2.33 -16.74 -0.08
C ASP A 62 1.89 -15.31 0.17
N VAL A 63 0.63 -15.10 0.61
CA VAL A 63 0.13 -13.81 1.09
C VAL A 63 -0.29 -13.96 2.54
N ILE A 64 0.60 -13.54 3.44
CA ILE A 64 0.39 -13.57 4.87
C ILE A 64 -0.44 -12.35 5.25
N THR A 65 -1.61 -12.58 5.84
CA THR A 65 -2.55 -11.51 6.19
C THR A 65 -2.60 -11.30 7.70
N SER A 66 -2.66 -10.04 8.12
CA SER A 66 -3.04 -9.69 9.49
C SER A 66 -3.86 -8.41 9.54
N ASP A 67 -4.62 -8.24 10.60
CA ASP A 67 -5.35 -7.01 10.91
C ASP A 67 -5.62 -6.96 12.41
N ILE A 68 -6.09 -5.82 12.93
CA ILE A 68 -6.45 -5.65 14.35
C ILE A 68 -7.65 -6.49 14.78
N LYS A 69 -8.45 -6.96 13.84
CA LYS A 69 -9.62 -7.82 14.05
C LYS A 69 -9.98 -8.59 12.80
N THR A 70 -10.80 -9.61 12.94
CA THR A 70 -11.43 -10.32 11.82
C THR A 70 -12.61 -9.51 11.28
N TYR A 71 -12.75 -9.48 9.95
CA TYR A 71 -13.88 -8.94 9.21
C TYR A 71 -14.65 -10.08 8.52
N GLU A 72 -14.79 -10.08 7.19
CA GLU A 72 -15.47 -11.16 6.45
C GLU A 72 -14.57 -12.39 6.26
N HIS A 73 -13.25 -12.19 6.28
CA HIS A 73 -12.27 -13.27 6.11
C HIS A 73 -11.37 -13.38 7.34
N GLU A 74 -11.01 -14.62 7.68
CA GLU A 74 -10.02 -14.88 8.72
C GLU A 74 -8.61 -14.54 8.22
N HIS A 75 -7.80 -13.95 9.08
CA HIS A 75 -6.40 -13.62 8.81
C HIS A 75 -5.46 -14.74 9.31
N THR A 76 -4.25 -14.75 8.78
CA THR A 76 -3.16 -15.58 9.33
C THR A 76 -2.96 -15.29 10.81
N ALA A 77 -3.07 -14.02 11.20
CA ALA A 77 -3.00 -13.60 12.60
C ALA A 77 -3.85 -12.35 12.88
N ILE A 78 -4.40 -12.23 14.08
CA ILE A 78 -4.91 -10.95 14.59
C ILE A 78 -3.74 -10.23 15.23
N PHE A 79 -3.35 -9.08 14.69
CA PHE A 79 -2.15 -8.37 15.10
C PHE A 79 -2.29 -6.85 14.91
N ASP A 80 -2.03 -6.08 15.98
CA ASP A 80 -1.90 -4.63 15.85
C ASP A 80 -0.52 -4.28 15.28
N PHE A 81 -0.49 -3.94 14.00
CA PHE A 81 0.75 -3.56 13.32
C PHE A 81 1.48 -2.39 13.98
N ASN A 82 0.76 -1.49 14.65
CA ASN A 82 1.33 -0.33 15.33
C ASN A 82 1.74 -0.63 16.79
N SER A 83 1.53 -1.86 17.30
CA SER A 83 2.03 -2.28 18.62
C SER A 83 3.55 -2.37 18.65
N GLU A 84 4.12 -2.53 19.84
CA GLU A 84 5.55 -2.80 20.02
C GLU A 84 5.88 -4.31 19.98
N ASP A 85 4.85 -5.16 19.82
CA ASP A 85 5.04 -6.62 19.77
C ASP A 85 5.68 -7.05 18.45
N ASP A 86 6.44 -8.12 18.49
CA ASP A 86 7.02 -8.73 17.31
C ASP A 86 6.07 -9.73 16.65
N PRO A 87 5.89 -9.67 15.31
CA PRO A 87 5.03 -10.57 14.57
C PRO A 87 5.68 -11.97 14.41
N THR A 88 5.49 -12.85 15.40
CA THR A 88 6.13 -14.19 15.43
C THR A 88 5.61 -15.17 14.38
N PHE A 89 4.58 -14.82 13.64
CA PHE A 89 3.98 -15.62 12.56
C PHE A 89 4.61 -15.38 11.18
N LEU A 90 5.57 -14.45 11.07
CA LEU A 90 6.22 -14.14 9.80
C LEU A 90 7.48 -15.01 9.58
N PRO A 91 7.82 -15.34 8.32
CA PRO A 91 9.13 -15.88 7.98
C PRO A 91 10.21 -14.79 8.10
N ASP A 92 11.48 -15.21 8.09
CA ASP A 92 12.62 -14.30 8.18
C ASP A 92 12.76 -13.37 6.95
N ASP A 93 12.35 -13.86 5.77
CA ASP A 93 12.38 -13.11 4.50
C ASP A 93 10.98 -12.96 3.94
N PHE A 94 10.52 -11.73 3.84
CA PHE A 94 9.23 -11.36 3.26
C PHE A 94 9.27 -9.94 2.70
N ASP A 95 8.34 -9.65 1.82
CA ASP A 95 8.04 -8.31 1.34
C ASP A 95 6.76 -7.79 1.99
N LEU A 96 6.52 -6.47 1.95
CA LEU A 96 5.34 -5.87 2.55
C LEU A 96 4.60 -5.01 1.53
N VAL A 97 3.32 -5.30 1.32
CA VAL A 97 2.42 -4.51 0.47
C VAL A 97 1.15 -4.22 1.24
N SER A 98 0.76 -2.97 1.39
CA SER A 98 -0.43 -2.62 2.17
C SER A 98 -1.07 -1.30 1.75
N ASN A 99 -2.38 -1.21 1.97
CA ASN A 99 -3.11 0.05 2.08
C ASN A 99 -3.35 0.31 3.58
N PRO A 100 -2.47 1.06 4.26
CA PRO A 100 -2.56 1.23 5.72
C PRO A 100 -3.68 2.19 6.12
N PRO A 101 -4.15 2.12 7.39
CA PRO A 101 -5.03 3.14 7.93
C PRO A 101 -4.31 4.50 7.98
N TYR A 102 -4.98 5.56 7.50
CA TYR A 102 -4.35 6.88 7.42
C TYR A 102 -4.41 7.65 8.75
N GLY A 103 -5.53 7.52 9.45
CA GLY A 103 -5.80 8.26 10.67
C GLY A 103 -5.84 9.78 10.48
N PRO A 104 -6.07 10.53 11.57
CA PRO A 104 -6.14 11.99 11.49
C PRO A 104 -4.84 12.60 10.96
N SER A 105 -4.95 13.38 9.87
CA SER A 105 -3.80 14.06 9.23
C SER A 105 -2.65 13.11 8.84
N ASN A 106 -2.96 11.88 8.45
CA ASN A 106 -2.00 10.83 8.07
C ASN A 106 -1.02 10.40 9.19
N ARG A 107 -1.32 10.67 10.45
CA ARG A 107 -0.39 10.32 11.55
C ARG A 107 -0.23 8.82 11.73
N THR A 108 -1.32 8.08 11.57
CA THR A 108 -1.28 6.61 11.64
C THR A 108 -0.47 6.05 10.48
N ALA A 109 -0.64 6.57 9.27
CA ALA A 109 0.13 6.16 8.09
C ALA A 109 1.64 6.46 8.23
N VAL A 110 2.02 7.56 8.86
CA VAL A 110 3.44 7.87 9.13
C VAL A 110 4.04 6.80 10.04
N LYS A 111 3.38 6.53 11.19
CA LYS A 111 3.82 5.50 12.14
C LYS A 111 3.88 4.12 11.49
N PHE A 112 2.89 3.81 10.65
CA PHE A 112 2.83 2.57 9.91
C PHE A 112 4.02 2.43 8.93
N ALA A 113 4.35 3.47 8.16
CA ALA A 113 5.48 3.47 7.26
C ALA A 113 6.81 3.29 8.00
N GLU A 114 7.01 3.96 9.13
CA GLU A 114 8.19 3.81 9.98
C GLU A 114 8.35 2.37 10.46
N LYS A 115 7.27 1.75 10.99
CA LYS A 115 7.28 0.36 11.45
C LYS A 115 7.46 -0.63 10.29
N ALA A 116 6.85 -0.38 9.13
CA ALA A 116 7.04 -1.22 7.95
C ALA A 116 8.52 -1.28 7.53
N LEU A 117 9.19 -0.13 7.50
CA LEU A 117 10.62 -0.04 7.18
C LEU A 117 11.52 -0.67 8.25
N GLN A 118 11.10 -0.67 9.50
CA GLN A 118 11.80 -1.32 10.61
C GLN A 118 11.66 -2.85 10.56
N ARG A 119 10.45 -3.35 10.30
CA ARG A 119 10.11 -4.78 10.37
C ARG A 119 10.49 -5.56 9.12
N CYS A 120 10.33 -4.96 7.93
CA CYS A 120 10.55 -5.63 6.66
C CYS A 120 11.98 -5.44 6.16
N ASN A 121 12.66 -6.58 5.87
CA ASN A 121 13.99 -6.61 5.25
C ASN A 121 13.90 -6.55 3.71
N GLY A 122 12.81 -7.04 3.12
CA GLY A 122 12.49 -6.98 1.71
C GLY A 122 12.01 -5.58 1.26
N TYR A 123 11.32 -5.50 0.14
CA TYR A 123 10.71 -4.24 -0.26
C TYR A 123 9.44 -3.94 0.56
N VAL A 124 9.12 -2.65 0.65
CA VAL A 124 7.89 -2.14 1.25
C VAL A 124 7.16 -1.31 0.21
N ALA A 125 5.89 -1.60 -0.05
CA ALA A 125 5.03 -0.80 -0.91
C ALA A 125 3.76 -0.39 -0.14
N LEU A 126 3.53 0.92 0.00
CA LEU A 126 2.36 1.45 0.71
C LEU A 126 1.54 2.36 -0.20
N LEU A 127 0.24 2.10 -0.24
CA LEU A 127 -0.73 2.98 -0.91
C LEU A 127 -1.08 4.14 0.04
N LEU A 128 -0.76 5.36 -0.37
CA LEU A 128 -0.94 6.53 0.46
C LEU A 128 -1.47 7.71 -0.38
N THR A 129 -1.90 8.79 0.29
CA THR A 129 -2.31 10.00 -0.44
C THR A 129 -1.16 10.52 -1.30
N ALA A 130 -1.47 11.06 -2.49
CA ALA A 130 -0.44 11.51 -3.45
C ALA A 130 0.49 12.61 -2.92
N LYS A 131 0.13 13.26 -1.82
CA LYS A 131 0.92 14.31 -1.15
C LYS A 131 1.65 13.80 0.10
N PHE A 132 1.72 12.50 0.30
CA PHE A 132 2.30 11.94 1.52
C PHE A 132 3.81 12.22 1.64
N ASP A 133 4.52 12.34 0.52
CA ASP A 133 5.95 12.69 0.45
C ASP A 133 6.26 14.17 0.73
N PHE A 134 5.23 15.01 0.87
CA PHE A 134 5.42 16.43 1.20
C PHE A 134 5.51 16.63 2.72
N GLY A 135 6.42 17.47 3.13
CA GLY A 135 6.56 17.90 4.52
C GLY A 135 7.87 17.50 5.19
N VAL A 136 8.46 18.47 5.88
CA VAL A 136 9.75 18.34 6.56
C VAL A 136 9.79 17.20 7.57
N THR A 137 8.67 16.94 8.25
CA THR A 137 8.58 15.92 9.30
C THR A 137 8.69 14.49 8.77
N ARG A 138 8.59 14.29 7.44
CA ARG A 138 8.66 13.00 6.77
C ARG A 138 9.92 12.81 5.92
N GLN A 139 10.90 13.71 6.01
CA GLN A 139 12.16 13.61 5.25
C GLN A 139 12.88 12.28 5.44
N HIS A 140 12.82 11.71 6.64
CA HIS A 140 13.46 10.43 6.97
C HIS A 140 12.87 9.25 6.19
N LEU A 141 11.63 9.34 5.74
CA LEU A 141 11.00 8.32 4.90
C LEU A 141 11.37 8.46 3.42
N PHE A 142 11.71 9.66 2.96
CA PHE A 142 11.90 10.01 1.55
C PHE A 142 13.28 10.57 1.24
N ALA A 143 13.45 11.88 1.37
CA ALA A 143 14.68 12.56 0.96
C ALA A 143 15.94 12.05 1.68
N ASN A 144 15.82 11.61 2.92
CA ASN A 144 16.92 11.08 3.73
C ASN A 144 16.90 9.54 3.81
N SER A 145 16.06 8.87 3.04
CA SER A 145 15.96 7.41 3.01
C SER A 145 16.73 6.83 1.84
N HIS A 146 17.78 6.06 2.12
CA HIS A 146 18.50 5.31 1.09
C HIS A 146 17.68 4.16 0.48
N ARG A 147 16.57 3.78 1.12
CA ARG A 147 15.64 2.74 0.65
C ARG A 147 14.58 3.27 -0.30
N PHE A 148 14.24 4.58 -0.26
CA PHE A 148 13.15 5.11 -1.06
C PHE A 148 13.47 4.99 -2.55
N THR A 149 12.73 4.11 -3.25
CA THR A 149 13.02 3.70 -4.62
C THR A 149 12.12 4.36 -5.64
N ALA A 150 10.81 4.45 -5.36
CA ALA A 150 9.89 5.02 -6.32
C ALA A 150 8.60 5.57 -5.68
N LYS A 151 8.02 6.53 -6.40
CA LYS A 151 6.62 6.95 -6.26
C LYS A 151 5.88 6.59 -7.53
N VAL A 152 4.78 5.85 -7.41
CA VAL A 152 3.93 5.43 -8.51
C VAL A 152 2.62 6.20 -8.43
N SER A 153 2.47 7.22 -9.23
CA SER A 153 1.25 8.03 -9.30
C SER A 153 0.16 7.25 -10.00
N LEU A 154 -0.98 7.07 -9.34
CA LEU A 154 -2.17 6.50 -9.95
C LEU A 154 -2.88 7.61 -10.74
N LEU A 155 -3.04 7.42 -12.04
CA LEU A 155 -3.68 8.39 -12.94
C LEU A 155 -5.21 8.38 -12.81
N ASP A 156 -5.75 7.25 -12.34
CA ASP A 156 -7.16 7.10 -12.00
C ASP A 156 -7.35 7.19 -10.49
N ARG A 157 -8.51 7.68 -10.07
CA ARG A 157 -8.91 7.67 -8.66
C ARG A 157 -9.56 6.35 -8.29
N ILE A 158 -9.28 5.89 -7.09
CA ILE A 158 -9.85 4.68 -6.52
C ILE A 158 -11.29 4.95 -6.09
N SER A 159 -12.20 4.02 -6.40
CA SER A 159 -13.56 3.98 -5.87
C SER A 159 -13.57 3.15 -4.58
N TRP A 160 -13.61 3.83 -3.44
CA TRP A 160 -13.55 3.17 -2.13
C TRP A 160 -14.85 2.47 -1.71
N GLU A 161 -15.94 2.73 -2.44
CA GLU A 161 -17.25 2.12 -2.22
C GLU A 161 -17.58 1.03 -3.25
N GLY A 162 -16.72 0.80 -4.24
CA GLY A 162 -16.96 -0.16 -5.31
C GLY A 162 -18.15 0.18 -6.22
N ASN A 163 -18.68 1.39 -6.12
CA ASN A 163 -19.85 1.87 -6.86
C ASN A 163 -19.48 2.66 -8.13
N GLY A 164 -18.18 2.77 -8.45
CA GLY A 164 -17.65 3.56 -9.57
C GLY A 164 -17.55 5.07 -9.29
N GLU A 165 -18.06 5.56 -8.18
CA GLU A 165 -17.85 6.94 -7.74
C GLU A 165 -16.49 7.05 -7.04
N THR A 166 -15.71 8.06 -7.41
CA THR A 166 -14.37 8.26 -6.86
C THR A 166 -14.33 9.41 -5.87
N GLY A 167 -13.49 9.29 -4.85
CA GLY A 167 -13.22 10.39 -3.92
C GLY A 167 -12.48 11.56 -4.58
N THR A 168 -12.22 12.61 -3.81
CA THR A 168 -11.50 13.81 -4.26
C THR A 168 -9.98 13.71 -4.08
N GLU A 169 -9.51 12.72 -3.32
CA GLU A 169 -8.08 12.53 -3.04
C GLU A 169 -7.42 11.67 -4.12
N ASP A 170 -6.25 12.09 -4.56
CA ASP A 170 -5.38 11.33 -5.44
C ASP A 170 -4.46 10.45 -4.58
N HIS A 171 -4.10 9.27 -5.11
CA HIS A 171 -3.28 8.29 -4.40
C HIS A 171 -2.03 7.92 -5.21
N ALA A 172 -1.03 7.43 -4.49
CA ALA A 172 0.19 6.89 -5.09
C ALA A 172 0.70 5.72 -4.25
N TRP A 173 1.34 4.78 -4.90
CA TRP A 173 2.18 3.81 -4.22
C TRP A 173 3.55 4.41 -3.95
N TYR A 174 4.01 4.24 -2.73
CA TYR A 174 5.36 4.59 -2.30
C TYR A 174 6.13 3.31 -2.05
N ILE A 175 7.27 3.17 -2.73
CA ILE A 175 8.04 1.93 -2.75
C ILE A 175 9.42 2.20 -2.17
N TRP A 176 9.76 1.41 -1.16
CA TRP A 176 11.10 1.34 -0.58
C TRP A 176 11.71 -0.02 -0.90
N GLY A 177 12.94 -0.04 -1.38
CA GLY A 177 13.70 -1.25 -1.66
C GLY A 177 14.09 -2.03 -0.40
N PRO A 178 14.75 -3.19 -0.58
CA PRO A 178 15.25 -3.99 0.53
C PRO A 178 16.13 -3.18 1.49
N ARG A 179 16.27 -3.63 2.73
CA ARG A 179 17.01 -2.90 3.77
C ARG A 179 18.45 -2.55 3.39
N ASN A 180 19.09 -3.38 2.59
CA ASN A 180 20.45 -3.18 2.08
C ASN A 180 20.49 -2.43 0.73
N ALA A 181 19.37 -2.00 0.20
CA ALA A 181 19.34 -1.21 -1.03
C ALA A 181 19.97 0.16 -0.82
N THR A 182 20.64 0.65 -1.85
CA THR A 182 21.19 2.01 -1.91
C THR A 182 20.62 2.70 -3.14
N CYS A 183 19.45 3.28 -3.00
CA CYS A 183 18.85 4.07 -4.06
C CYS A 183 19.45 5.49 -4.04
N GLN A 184 20.11 5.90 -5.12
CA GLN A 184 20.66 7.26 -5.23
C GLN A 184 19.60 8.27 -5.69
N HIS A 185 18.65 7.82 -6.53
CA HIS A 185 17.59 8.67 -7.09
C HIS A 185 16.30 7.88 -7.19
N ALA A 186 15.31 8.29 -6.43
CA ALA A 186 13.98 7.67 -6.52
C ALA A 186 13.34 7.99 -7.89
N GLN A 187 12.65 7.00 -8.44
CA GLN A 187 11.94 7.13 -9.70
C GLN A 187 10.50 7.62 -9.50
N ILE A 188 9.96 8.30 -10.50
CA ILE A 188 8.52 8.59 -10.58
C ILE A 188 7.96 7.75 -11.72
N LEU A 189 6.99 6.91 -11.39
CA LEU A 189 6.26 6.08 -12.33
C LEU A 189 4.80 6.53 -12.38
N TYR A 190 4.12 6.17 -13.46
CA TYR A 190 2.71 6.46 -13.67
C TYR A 190 2.00 5.18 -14.07
N GLU A 191 0.89 4.89 -13.40
CA GLU A 191 0.05 3.73 -13.67
C GLU A 191 -1.42 4.16 -13.76
N GLN A 192 -2.18 3.44 -14.57
CA GLN A 192 -3.60 3.69 -14.78
C GLN A 192 -4.42 2.42 -14.62
N ASN A 193 -5.72 2.58 -14.47
CA ASN A 193 -6.66 1.48 -14.51
C ASN A 193 -6.81 0.97 -15.96
N LEU A 194 -6.28 -0.23 -16.22
CA LEU A 194 -6.33 -0.85 -17.55
C LEU A 194 -7.70 -1.44 -17.90
N ASP A 195 -8.61 -1.58 -16.92
CA ASP A 195 -9.94 -2.14 -17.13
C ASP A 195 -10.93 -1.10 -17.65
N LYS A 196 -10.69 0.20 -17.43
CA LYS A 196 -11.54 1.30 -17.93
C LYS A 196 -11.66 1.38 -19.46
N GLY A 197 -10.77 0.71 -20.20
CA GLY A 197 -10.79 0.69 -21.66
C GLY A 197 -11.48 -0.55 -22.30
N ARG A 198 -11.80 -1.56 -21.49
CA ARG A 198 -12.33 -2.84 -22.01
C ARG A 198 -13.86 -2.90 -22.12
N SER A 199 -14.58 -1.99 -21.50
CA SER A 199 -16.05 -2.02 -21.46
C SER A 199 -16.77 -1.38 -22.65
N LEU A 200 -16.07 -1.01 -23.73
CA LEU A 200 -16.67 -0.37 -24.91
C LEU A 200 -16.52 -1.15 -26.22
N SER A 201 -16.19 -2.46 -26.17
CA SER A 201 -16.08 -3.29 -27.36
C SER A 201 -16.64 -4.71 -27.14
N GLU A 202 -17.92 -4.82 -26.77
CA GLU A 202 -18.77 -5.98 -26.99
C GLU A 202 -20.14 -5.55 -27.47
#